data_0efc3bac8304ea9adae7e38512eaac45
#
_entry.id   0efc3bac8304ea9adae7e38512eaac45
#
_cell.length_a   1.000
_cell.length_b   1.000
_cell.length_c   1.000
_cell.angle_alpha   90.00
_cell.angle_beta   90.00
_cell.angle_gamma   90.00
#
_symmetry.space_group_name_H-M   'P 1'
#
loop_
_entity.id
_entity.type
_entity.pdbx_description
1 polymer ?
#
loop_
_entity_poly.entity_id
_entity_poly.type
_entity_poly.pdbx_seq_one_letter_code
_entity_poly.pdbx_strand_id
1 'polypeptide(L)'
;MSEKQLLCAENIKVSFGEQDVLDFDKFQVFEGDKIGLVGVNGAGKSTLLQVLAGELEPSQGFVRINCEPFYFRQFEEAWDCYELDGKEVKTMGVREQIWQEQVSGGENTRIRLAQLFGCQRAVAFLDEPSANLDQKGIELLTKRLQDMESFVLVSHDRTLMNEVCNQIVEISFGKLQSFDGNYEVYKELKQAHTDRQWREYEQYNSEKKRLQKIYYDKKVKAQRIESKPRNMSSSDAKTRNFWATRKIEDKARSMEKSATNVMKRLEHMEVKEKPKEVSKMRPDFRLTNPPENPIVIRGEHISFDYDGKMVYEDASFVVKNKSKVVISGDNGAGKTTLLDMIIDKNQIYVVPGAKIGYVRQNLSDIDMDRTVLENVMEVSIQKEEIARTILARLLLSERDMKKKVRCLSGGERMKLAFARLFVSDVNLLILDEPTNYLDLPSIEALEELLQEYEGTLLFVSHDKEFVQQIATDMLVIDNGKVITVL
;
A
#
# COMPACT_ATOMS: atom_id res chain seq x y z
N MET A 1 -28.16 -14.66 -22.13
CA MET A 1 -27.20 -15.48 -22.90
C MET A 1 -26.26 -16.04 -21.87
N SER A 2 -25.94 -17.35 -21.90
CA SER A 2 -24.93 -17.88 -20.95
C SER A 2 -23.57 -17.31 -21.35
N GLU A 3 -22.96 -16.53 -20.47
CA GLU A 3 -21.60 -16.04 -20.65
C GLU A 3 -20.65 -17.23 -20.86
N LYS A 4 -19.80 -17.15 -21.88
CA LYS A 4 -18.87 -18.23 -22.20
C LYS A 4 -17.73 -18.24 -21.19
N GLN A 5 -17.62 -19.34 -20.43
CA GLN A 5 -16.56 -19.52 -19.46
C GLN A 5 -15.22 -19.81 -20.16
N LEU A 6 -14.24 -18.94 -19.93
CA LEU A 6 -12.88 -19.05 -20.48
C LEU A 6 -11.98 -19.89 -19.58
N LEU A 7 -12.13 -19.74 -18.25
CA LEU A 7 -11.31 -20.41 -17.27
C LEU A 7 -12.09 -20.71 -15.99
N CYS A 8 -11.79 -21.85 -15.35
CA CYS A 8 -12.28 -22.22 -14.03
C CYS A 8 -11.17 -22.90 -13.21
N ALA A 9 -10.86 -22.34 -12.04
CA ALA A 9 -9.97 -22.91 -11.05
C ALA A 9 -10.78 -23.31 -9.83
N GLU A 10 -10.66 -24.55 -9.35
CA GLU A 10 -11.44 -25.08 -8.23
C GLU A 10 -10.56 -25.76 -7.20
N ASN A 11 -10.81 -25.47 -5.90
CA ASN A 11 -10.14 -26.00 -4.72
C ASN A 11 -8.60 -25.88 -4.80
N ILE A 12 -8.13 -24.72 -5.24
CA ILE A 12 -6.70 -24.48 -5.49
C ILE A 12 -5.96 -24.29 -4.16
N LYS A 13 -4.91 -25.09 -4.00
CA LYS A 13 -3.90 -24.88 -2.98
C LYS A 13 -2.51 -24.88 -3.61
N VAL A 14 -1.71 -23.86 -3.28
CA VAL A 14 -0.30 -23.75 -3.69
C VAL A 14 0.55 -23.46 -2.47
N SER A 15 1.57 -24.30 -2.26
CA SER A 15 2.49 -24.21 -1.12
C SER A 15 3.94 -24.25 -1.60
N PHE A 16 4.78 -23.39 -1.04
CA PHE A 16 6.23 -23.42 -1.24
C PHE A 16 6.90 -23.78 0.10
N GLY A 17 7.42 -24.99 0.19
CA GLY A 17 7.92 -25.55 1.44
C GLY A 17 6.80 -25.66 2.48
N GLU A 18 6.95 -25.01 3.62
CA GLU A 18 5.95 -25.00 4.71
C GLU A 18 4.93 -23.84 4.60
N GLN A 19 5.08 -22.95 3.61
CA GLN A 19 4.22 -21.77 3.48
C GLN A 19 3.15 -22.00 2.42
N ASP A 20 1.87 -21.94 2.86
CA ASP A 20 0.72 -21.87 1.96
C ASP A 20 0.61 -20.44 1.39
N VAL A 21 0.66 -20.32 0.06
CA VAL A 21 0.59 -19.04 -0.66
C VAL A 21 -0.82 -18.78 -1.20
N LEU A 22 -1.47 -19.82 -1.73
CA LEU A 22 -2.84 -19.76 -2.23
C LEU A 22 -3.66 -20.89 -1.60
N ASP A 23 -4.87 -20.57 -1.17
CA ASP A 23 -5.84 -21.53 -0.62
C ASP A 23 -7.25 -20.96 -0.81
N PHE A 24 -7.88 -21.28 -1.94
CA PHE A 24 -9.21 -20.77 -2.28
C PHE A 24 -10.08 -21.80 -2.98
N ASP A 25 -11.40 -21.68 -2.81
CA ASP A 25 -12.37 -22.65 -3.30
C ASP A 25 -12.62 -22.53 -4.80
N LYS A 26 -12.79 -21.28 -5.31
CA LYS A 26 -13.21 -21.10 -6.70
C LYS A 26 -12.80 -19.74 -7.26
N PHE A 27 -12.31 -19.75 -8.52
CA PHE A 27 -12.08 -18.57 -9.32
C PHE A 27 -12.49 -18.86 -10.77
N GLN A 28 -13.20 -17.94 -11.40
CA GLN A 28 -13.72 -18.11 -12.77
C GLN A 28 -13.48 -16.84 -13.56
N VAL A 29 -13.24 -17.01 -14.86
CA VAL A 29 -13.13 -15.91 -15.83
C VAL A 29 -14.09 -16.20 -16.97
N PHE A 30 -14.94 -15.26 -17.28
CA PHE A 30 -15.89 -15.31 -18.38
C PHE A 30 -15.48 -14.34 -19.49
N GLU A 31 -16.09 -14.50 -20.65
CA GLU A 31 -15.96 -13.57 -21.77
C GLU A 31 -16.53 -12.20 -21.37
N GLY A 32 -15.75 -11.13 -21.52
CA GLY A 32 -16.09 -9.78 -21.06
C GLY A 32 -15.53 -9.40 -19.68
N ASP A 33 -14.94 -10.35 -18.95
CA ASP A 33 -14.34 -10.06 -17.64
C ASP A 33 -13.01 -9.30 -17.77
N LYS A 34 -12.96 -8.14 -17.16
CA LYS A 34 -11.77 -7.28 -17.04
C LYS A 34 -11.41 -7.16 -15.57
N ILE A 35 -10.64 -8.15 -15.07
CA ILE A 35 -10.39 -8.33 -13.65
C ILE A 35 -9.08 -7.65 -13.24
N GLY A 36 -9.16 -6.73 -12.26
CA GLY A 36 -7.99 -6.20 -11.54
C GLY A 36 -7.66 -7.05 -10.33
N LEU A 37 -6.42 -7.53 -10.22
CA LEU A 37 -5.96 -8.36 -9.11
C LEU A 37 -5.13 -7.51 -8.14
N VAL A 38 -5.59 -7.35 -6.91
CA VAL A 38 -4.96 -6.51 -5.88
C VAL A 38 -4.55 -7.32 -4.65
N GLY A 39 -3.58 -6.83 -3.90
CA GLY A 39 -3.10 -7.46 -2.66
C GLY A 39 -1.69 -6.99 -2.33
N VAL A 40 -1.26 -7.22 -1.08
CA VAL A 40 0.10 -6.87 -0.64
C VAL A 40 1.16 -7.64 -1.44
N ASN A 41 2.38 -7.11 -1.47
CA ASN A 41 3.50 -7.83 -2.08
C ASN A 41 3.72 -9.16 -1.36
N GLY A 42 3.95 -10.22 -2.14
CA GLY A 42 4.06 -11.58 -1.61
C GLY A 42 2.72 -12.27 -1.29
N ALA A 43 1.56 -11.65 -1.54
CA ALA A 43 0.25 -12.28 -1.34
C ALA A 43 -0.08 -13.43 -2.31
N GLY A 44 0.75 -13.63 -3.35
CA GLY A 44 0.56 -14.68 -4.34
C GLY A 44 -0.07 -14.23 -5.66
N LYS A 45 -0.05 -12.91 -6.00
CA LYS A 45 -0.62 -12.37 -7.25
C LYS A 45 0.00 -13.03 -8.50
N SER A 46 1.32 -12.96 -8.65
CA SER A 46 2.03 -13.59 -9.78
C SER A 46 1.89 -15.11 -9.77
N THR A 47 1.89 -15.74 -8.57
CA THR A 47 1.65 -17.17 -8.43
C THR A 47 0.26 -17.56 -8.95
N LEU A 48 -0.77 -16.76 -8.63
CA LEU A 48 -2.10 -16.99 -9.15
C LEU A 48 -2.13 -16.88 -10.68
N LEU A 49 -1.51 -15.84 -11.26
CA LEU A 49 -1.43 -15.71 -12.72
C LEU A 49 -0.72 -16.90 -13.38
N GLN A 50 0.38 -17.41 -12.79
CA GLN A 50 1.09 -18.60 -13.29
C GLN A 50 0.20 -19.85 -13.25
N VAL A 51 -0.55 -20.05 -12.17
CA VAL A 51 -1.51 -21.16 -12.05
C VAL A 51 -2.62 -21.05 -13.08
N LEU A 52 -3.18 -19.85 -13.26
CA LEU A 52 -4.24 -19.61 -14.25
C LEU A 52 -3.75 -19.73 -15.70
N ALA A 53 -2.49 -19.39 -15.97
CA ALA A 53 -1.85 -19.58 -17.27
C ALA A 53 -1.47 -21.04 -17.57
N GLY A 54 -1.55 -21.93 -16.57
CA GLY A 54 -1.16 -23.32 -16.70
C GLY A 54 0.35 -23.58 -16.64
N GLU A 55 1.14 -22.59 -16.17
CA GLU A 55 2.60 -22.69 -16.03
C GLU A 55 3.04 -23.29 -14.70
N LEU A 56 2.19 -23.14 -13.67
CA LEU A 56 2.41 -23.69 -12.34
C LEU A 56 1.28 -24.64 -11.98
N GLU A 57 1.59 -25.91 -11.74
CA GLU A 57 0.62 -26.87 -11.23
C GLU A 57 0.32 -26.62 -9.75
N PRO A 58 -0.96 -26.51 -9.35
CA PRO A 58 -1.32 -26.38 -7.95
C PRO A 58 -1.03 -27.66 -7.17
N SER A 59 -0.70 -27.54 -5.89
CA SER A 59 -0.50 -28.70 -4.99
C SER A 59 -1.79 -29.50 -4.78
N GLN A 60 -2.95 -28.82 -4.85
CA GLN A 60 -4.29 -29.41 -4.81
C GLN A 60 -5.22 -28.61 -5.72
N GLY A 61 -6.30 -29.27 -6.15
CA GLY A 61 -7.29 -28.67 -7.05
C GLY A 61 -6.94 -28.84 -8.53
N PHE A 62 -7.65 -28.15 -9.39
CA PHE A 62 -7.41 -28.17 -10.83
C PHE A 62 -7.82 -26.86 -11.48
N VAL A 63 -7.18 -26.57 -12.61
CA VAL A 63 -7.53 -25.46 -13.49
C VAL A 63 -8.00 -26.01 -14.83
N ARG A 64 -9.18 -25.63 -15.25
CA ARG A 64 -9.71 -25.93 -16.60
C ARG A 64 -9.61 -24.66 -17.44
N ILE A 65 -8.84 -24.73 -18.51
CA ILE A 65 -8.64 -23.64 -19.44
C ILE A 65 -9.31 -24.02 -20.76
N ASN A 66 -10.28 -23.21 -21.20
CA ASN A 66 -11.06 -23.45 -22.42
C ASN A 66 -10.58 -22.60 -23.61
N CYS A 67 -9.47 -21.89 -23.48
CA CYS A 67 -8.88 -21.02 -24.50
C CYS A 67 -7.35 -21.02 -24.37
N GLU A 68 -6.68 -20.46 -25.35
CA GLU A 68 -5.24 -20.23 -25.24
C GLU A 68 -4.99 -18.88 -24.56
N PRO A 69 -4.45 -18.86 -23.33
CA PRO A 69 -4.12 -17.61 -22.64
C PRO A 69 -2.81 -17.01 -23.17
N PHE A 70 -2.68 -15.70 -23.00
CA PHE A 70 -1.38 -15.02 -23.11
C PHE A 70 -0.93 -14.62 -21.71
N TYR A 71 0.31 -14.93 -21.32
CA TYR A 71 0.86 -14.50 -20.05
C TYR A 71 1.99 -13.49 -20.25
N PHE A 72 1.75 -12.27 -19.80
CA PHE A 72 2.72 -11.18 -19.78
C PHE A 72 3.38 -11.13 -18.40
N ARG A 73 4.65 -11.52 -18.28
CA ARG A 73 5.42 -11.57 -17.04
C ARG A 73 6.13 -10.25 -16.77
N GLN A 74 6.32 -9.89 -15.52
CA GLN A 74 6.99 -8.65 -15.13
C GLN A 74 8.46 -8.59 -15.56
N PHE A 75 9.21 -9.70 -15.40
CA PHE A 75 10.65 -9.79 -15.67
C PHE A 75 10.90 -10.86 -16.76
N GLU A 76 10.79 -10.46 -18.00
CA GLU A 76 11.10 -11.31 -19.14
C GLU A 76 11.70 -10.46 -20.25
N GLU A 77 12.73 -10.99 -20.93
CA GLU A 77 13.27 -10.32 -22.10
C GLU A 77 12.33 -10.46 -23.29
N ALA A 78 12.33 -9.48 -24.20
CA ALA A 78 11.55 -9.55 -25.42
C ALA A 78 12.04 -10.75 -26.24
N TRP A 79 11.10 -11.65 -26.61
CA TRP A 79 11.41 -12.84 -27.38
C TRP A 79 11.75 -12.49 -28.85
N ASP A 80 12.34 -13.47 -29.56
CA ASP A 80 12.76 -13.30 -30.93
C ASP A 80 11.71 -12.64 -31.83
N CYS A 81 12.12 -11.61 -32.50
CA CYS A 81 11.30 -10.62 -33.18
C CYS A 81 10.58 -11.10 -34.44
N TYR A 82 10.64 -12.37 -34.77
CA TYR A 82 10.13 -12.92 -36.02
C TYR A 82 8.60 -12.99 -36.12
N GLU A 83 7.87 -12.81 -35.03
CA GLU A 83 6.39 -12.87 -34.99
C GLU A 83 5.72 -11.53 -34.65
N LEU A 84 6.41 -10.40 -34.77
CA LEU A 84 5.84 -9.10 -34.49
C LEU A 84 5.03 -8.57 -35.69
N ASP A 85 3.77 -8.20 -35.42
CA ASP A 85 3.00 -7.41 -36.35
C ASP A 85 3.61 -6.00 -36.46
N GLY A 86 4.16 -5.68 -37.64
CA GLY A 86 4.80 -4.37 -37.89
C GLY A 86 3.87 -3.18 -37.64
N LYS A 87 2.54 -3.36 -37.69
CA LYS A 87 1.55 -2.35 -37.36
C LYS A 87 1.51 -2.10 -35.87
N GLU A 88 1.54 -3.16 -35.05
CA GLU A 88 1.50 -3.04 -33.59
C GLU A 88 2.82 -2.49 -33.04
N VAL A 89 3.96 -2.90 -33.59
CA VAL A 89 5.30 -2.34 -33.29
C VAL A 89 5.31 -0.83 -33.48
N LYS A 90 4.81 -0.36 -34.62
CA LYS A 90 4.72 1.08 -34.91
C LYS A 90 3.73 1.80 -34.00
N THR A 91 2.59 1.18 -33.69
CA THR A 91 1.58 1.72 -32.79
C THR A 91 2.12 1.89 -31.38
N MET A 92 2.92 0.93 -30.89
CA MET A 92 3.58 1.01 -29.57
C MET A 92 4.77 1.97 -29.54
N GLY A 93 5.09 2.64 -30.64
CA GLY A 93 6.18 3.61 -30.72
C GLY A 93 7.57 2.98 -30.54
N VAL A 94 7.69 1.72 -30.89
CA VAL A 94 8.97 0.99 -30.88
C VAL A 94 9.80 1.46 -32.08
N ARG A 95 11.04 1.89 -31.85
CA ARG A 95 11.93 2.40 -32.90
C ARG A 95 12.43 1.24 -33.78
N GLU A 96 12.46 1.42 -35.07
CA GLU A 96 12.94 0.38 -36.06
C GLU A 96 14.41 -0.04 -35.83
N GLN A 97 15.20 0.76 -35.12
CA GLN A 97 16.64 0.52 -34.85
C GLN A 97 16.95 -0.35 -33.65
N ILE A 98 15.93 -0.76 -32.87
CA ILE A 98 16.06 -1.51 -31.60
C ILE A 98 16.78 -2.86 -31.76
N TRP A 99 16.83 -3.41 -32.94
CA TRP A 99 17.44 -4.71 -33.25
C TRP A 99 18.97 -4.76 -33.11
N GLN A 100 19.63 -3.64 -32.87
CA GLN A 100 21.09 -3.52 -32.90
C GLN A 100 21.71 -3.01 -31.59
N GLU A 101 20.91 -2.58 -30.60
CA GLU A 101 21.39 -1.94 -29.35
C GLU A 101 20.79 -2.59 -28.11
N GLN A 102 21.37 -2.32 -26.94
CA GLN A 102 20.79 -2.70 -25.65
C GLN A 102 19.46 -1.98 -25.45
N VAL A 103 18.38 -2.74 -25.36
CA VAL A 103 17.00 -2.24 -25.21
C VAL A 103 16.80 -1.73 -23.79
N SER A 104 16.27 -0.52 -23.64
CA SER A 104 15.87 0.00 -22.31
C SER A 104 14.67 -0.78 -21.77
N GLY A 105 14.52 -0.79 -20.42
CA GLY A 105 13.39 -1.49 -19.80
C GLY A 105 12.02 -1.08 -20.35
N GLY A 106 11.81 0.22 -20.61
CA GLY A 106 10.57 0.71 -21.21
C GLY A 106 10.35 0.30 -22.64
N GLU A 107 11.42 0.22 -23.46
CA GLU A 107 11.36 -0.28 -24.82
C GLU A 107 11.07 -1.77 -24.87
N ASN A 108 11.69 -2.56 -23.98
CA ASN A 108 11.39 -3.99 -23.81
C ASN A 108 9.91 -4.21 -23.48
N THR A 109 9.37 -3.45 -22.55
CA THR A 109 7.94 -3.51 -22.20
C THR A 109 7.05 -3.20 -23.41
N ARG A 110 7.38 -2.17 -24.21
CA ARG A 110 6.62 -1.80 -25.42
C ARG A 110 6.66 -2.88 -26.50
N ILE A 111 7.80 -3.56 -26.72
CA ILE A 111 7.92 -4.68 -27.65
C ILE A 111 7.00 -5.82 -27.23
N ARG A 112 7.03 -6.19 -25.98
CA ARG A 112 6.21 -7.28 -25.43
C ARG A 112 4.70 -6.95 -25.46
N LEU A 113 4.34 -5.69 -25.25
CA LEU A 113 2.96 -5.25 -25.44
C LEU A 113 2.54 -5.32 -26.92
N ALA A 114 3.43 -5.00 -27.87
CA ALA A 114 3.16 -5.19 -29.29
C ALA A 114 2.93 -6.67 -29.64
N GLN A 115 3.66 -7.60 -29.02
CA GLN A 115 3.41 -9.05 -29.15
C GLN A 115 2.03 -9.44 -28.60
N LEU A 116 1.68 -8.98 -27.38
CA LEU A 116 0.38 -9.23 -26.79
C LEU A 116 -0.77 -8.80 -27.71
N PHE A 117 -0.73 -7.56 -28.19
CA PHE A 117 -1.81 -7.00 -29.00
C PHE A 117 -1.83 -7.49 -30.43
N GLY A 118 -0.70 -8.04 -30.95
CA GLY A 118 -0.63 -8.73 -32.23
C GLY A 118 -1.21 -10.15 -32.19
N CYS A 119 -1.27 -10.77 -31.01
CA CYS A 119 -1.82 -12.11 -30.84
C CYS A 119 -3.32 -12.01 -30.49
N GLN A 120 -4.20 -12.55 -31.36
CA GLN A 120 -5.64 -12.65 -31.06
C GLN A 120 -5.90 -13.77 -30.05
N ARG A 121 -5.68 -13.51 -28.77
CA ARG A 121 -5.94 -14.46 -27.67
C ARG A 121 -7.23 -14.10 -26.94
N ALA A 122 -7.96 -15.11 -26.48
CA ALA A 122 -9.25 -14.94 -25.83
C ALA A 122 -9.13 -14.33 -24.42
N VAL A 123 -8.01 -14.53 -23.72
CA VAL A 123 -7.74 -13.97 -22.40
C VAL A 123 -6.25 -13.67 -22.23
N ALA A 124 -5.92 -12.56 -21.58
CA ALA A 124 -4.56 -12.21 -21.18
C ALA A 124 -4.40 -12.14 -19.67
N PHE A 125 -3.31 -12.68 -19.17
CA PHE A 125 -2.84 -12.52 -17.80
C PHE A 125 -1.68 -11.54 -17.81
N LEU A 126 -1.81 -10.41 -17.13
CA LEU A 126 -0.89 -9.28 -17.21
C LEU A 126 -0.31 -9.00 -15.83
N ASP A 127 1.00 -9.22 -15.68
CA ASP A 127 1.73 -8.96 -14.43
C ASP A 127 2.56 -7.68 -14.57
N GLU A 128 2.06 -6.57 -14.01
CA GLU A 128 2.65 -5.23 -14.02
C GLU A 128 3.04 -4.72 -15.44
N PRO A 129 2.10 -4.68 -16.41
CA PRO A 129 2.41 -4.25 -17.78
C PRO A 129 2.69 -2.75 -17.90
N SER A 130 2.34 -1.95 -16.90
CA SER A 130 2.62 -0.50 -16.83
C SER A 130 4.04 -0.20 -16.33
N ALA A 131 4.76 -1.18 -15.77
CA ALA A 131 6.10 -0.98 -15.24
C ALA A 131 7.06 -0.47 -16.33
N ASN A 132 7.86 0.56 -15.98
CA ASN A 132 8.82 1.23 -16.86
C ASN A 132 8.22 1.99 -18.07
N LEU A 133 6.90 2.11 -18.18
CA LEU A 133 6.26 2.95 -19.18
C LEU A 133 6.21 4.41 -18.74
N ASP A 134 6.43 5.32 -19.71
CA ASP A 134 6.13 6.73 -19.52
C ASP A 134 4.61 6.98 -19.63
N GLN A 135 4.18 8.20 -19.33
CA GLN A 135 2.76 8.56 -19.36
C GLN A 135 2.11 8.26 -20.72
N LYS A 136 2.80 8.54 -21.85
CA LYS A 136 2.30 8.24 -23.19
C LYS A 136 2.14 6.74 -23.41
N GLY A 137 3.07 5.93 -22.88
CA GLY A 137 3.00 4.47 -22.91
C GLY A 137 1.83 3.92 -22.09
N ILE A 138 1.57 4.49 -20.91
CA ILE A 138 0.42 4.11 -20.07
C ILE A 138 -0.91 4.46 -20.75
N GLU A 139 -1.03 5.64 -21.36
CA GLU A 139 -2.24 6.05 -22.11
C GLU A 139 -2.52 5.12 -23.29
N LEU A 140 -1.47 4.71 -24.00
CA LEU A 140 -1.59 3.76 -25.11
C LEU A 140 -1.99 2.37 -24.61
N LEU A 141 -1.38 1.88 -23.52
CA LEU A 141 -1.72 0.62 -22.87
C LEU A 141 -3.19 0.62 -22.45
N THR A 142 -3.63 1.68 -21.77
CA THR A 142 -5.02 1.86 -21.31
C THR A 142 -6.01 1.72 -22.46
N LYS A 143 -5.77 2.46 -23.54
CA LYS A 143 -6.63 2.41 -24.73
C LYS A 143 -6.71 1.01 -25.33
N ARG A 144 -5.56 0.31 -25.42
CA ARG A 144 -5.52 -1.05 -25.96
C ARG A 144 -6.23 -2.07 -25.05
N LEU A 145 -6.09 -1.94 -23.72
CA LEU A 145 -6.80 -2.79 -22.77
C LEU A 145 -8.31 -2.55 -22.78
N GLN A 146 -8.76 -1.31 -23.03
CA GLN A 146 -10.18 -1.02 -23.21
C GLN A 146 -10.76 -1.78 -24.42
N ASP A 147 -9.99 -1.95 -25.50
CA ASP A 147 -10.39 -2.66 -26.70
C ASP A 147 -10.34 -4.20 -26.54
N MET A 148 -9.63 -4.73 -25.51
CA MET A 148 -9.57 -6.17 -25.24
C MET A 148 -10.88 -6.66 -24.59
N GLU A 149 -11.28 -7.90 -24.94
CA GLU A 149 -12.48 -8.51 -24.39
C GLU A 149 -12.30 -8.96 -22.94
N SER A 150 -11.25 -9.72 -22.64
CA SER A 150 -11.07 -10.32 -21.32
C SER A 150 -9.61 -10.35 -20.89
N PHE A 151 -9.35 -9.99 -19.65
CA PHE A 151 -8.02 -10.08 -19.06
C PHE A 151 -8.06 -10.16 -17.53
N VAL A 152 -6.96 -10.63 -16.93
CA VAL A 152 -6.65 -10.49 -15.50
C VAL A 152 -5.38 -9.66 -15.37
N LEU A 153 -5.47 -8.51 -14.73
CA LEU A 153 -4.44 -7.49 -14.62
C LEU A 153 -3.95 -7.35 -13.19
N VAL A 154 -2.67 -7.54 -12.95
CA VAL A 154 -1.98 -7.05 -11.77
C VAL A 154 -1.35 -5.71 -12.12
N SER A 155 -1.69 -4.67 -11.41
CA SER A 155 -1.07 -3.35 -11.56
C SER A 155 -1.10 -2.56 -10.25
N HIS A 156 -0.11 -1.71 -10.08
CA HIS A 156 -0.06 -0.71 -9.02
C HIS A 156 -0.55 0.66 -9.50
N ASP A 157 -0.91 0.80 -10.78
CA ASP A 157 -1.51 2.00 -11.36
C ASP A 157 -3.04 1.99 -11.15
N ARG A 158 -3.48 2.80 -10.19
CA ARG A 158 -4.90 2.94 -9.81
C ARG A 158 -5.73 3.55 -10.94
N THR A 159 -5.17 4.52 -11.66
CA THR A 159 -5.83 5.17 -12.80
C THR A 159 -6.11 4.15 -13.91
N LEU A 160 -5.09 3.34 -14.24
CA LEU A 160 -5.24 2.26 -15.22
C LEU A 160 -6.36 1.29 -14.79
N MET A 161 -6.33 0.80 -13.54
CA MET A 161 -7.36 -0.13 -13.04
C MET A 161 -8.76 0.49 -13.04
N ASN A 162 -8.89 1.78 -12.73
CA ASN A 162 -10.18 2.48 -12.76
C ASN A 162 -10.75 2.57 -14.17
N GLU A 163 -9.90 2.76 -15.18
CA GLU A 163 -10.33 2.96 -16.55
C GLU A 163 -10.61 1.66 -17.30
N VAL A 164 -9.97 0.55 -16.91
CA VAL A 164 -10.04 -0.69 -17.69
C VAL A 164 -10.73 -1.87 -16.98
N CYS A 165 -10.76 -1.92 -15.64
CA CYS A 165 -11.33 -3.04 -14.91
C CYS A 165 -12.82 -2.85 -14.61
N ASN A 166 -13.59 -3.94 -14.73
CA ASN A 166 -15.02 -4.02 -14.34
C ASN A 166 -15.24 -4.86 -13.07
N GLN A 167 -14.18 -5.55 -12.59
CA GLN A 167 -14.18 -6.32 -11.36
C GLN A 167 -12.80 -6.22 -10.71
N ILE A 168 -12.77 -6.16 -9.37
CA ILE A 168 -11.54 -6.24 -8.59
C ILE A 168 -11.56 -7.50 -7.74
N VAL A 169 -10.46 -8.23 -7.73
CA VAL A 169 -10.26 -9.41 -6.87
C VAL A 169 -9.10 -9.15 -5.93
N GLU A 170 -9.38 -9.17 -4.63
CA GLU A 170 -8.36 -9.02 -3.60
C GLU A 170 -7.82 -10.37 -3.16
N ILE A 171 -6.48 -10.51 -3.13
CA ILE A 171 -5.80 -11.65 -2.50
C ILE A 171 -5.36 -11.24 -1.10
N SER A 172 -5.86 -11.96 -0.10
CA SER A 172 -5.49 -11.77 1.29
C SER A 172 -5.34 -13.12 2.00
N PHE A 173 -4.15 -13.39 2.55
CA PHE A 173 -3.84 -14.68 3.23
C PHE A 173 -4.19 -15.92 2.39
N GLY A 174 -3.89 -15.87 1.10
CA GLY A 174 -4.15 -16.96 0.15
C GLY A 174 -5.60 -17.09 -0.32
N LYS A 175 -6.53 -16.32 0.24
CA LYS A 175 -7.95 -16.29 -0.13
C LYS A 175 -8.26 -15.20 -1.12
N LEU A 176 -9.28 -15.44 -1.95
CA LEU A 176 -9.76 -14.49 -2.95
C LEU A 176 -11.09 -13.89 -2.51
N GLN A 177 -11.22 -12.58 -2.67
CA GLN A 177 -12.48 -11.87 -2.48
C GLN A 177 -12.75 -10.99 -3.70
N SER A 178 -13.90 -11.19 -4.34
CA SER A 178 -14.30 -10.45 -5.53
C SER A 178 -15.20 -9.27 -5.17
N PHE A 179 -15.02 -8.17 -5.89
CA PHE A 179 -15.80 -6.95 -5.79
C PHE A 179 -16.20 -6.50 -7.20
N ASP A 180 -17.49 -6.32 -7.44
CA ASP A 180 -17.98 -5.81 -8.71
C ASP A 180 -17.74 -4.30 -8.79
N GLY A 181 -17.19 -3.85 -9.91
CA GLY A 181 -16.83 -2.47 -10.16
C GLY A 181 -15.32 -2.26 -10.35
N ASN A 182 -14.94 -1.00 -10.55
CA ASN A 182 -13.56 -0.58 -10.73
C ASN A 182 -12.83 -0.42 -9.38
N TYR A 183 -11.58 0.03 -9.41
CA TYR A 183 -10.75 0.18 -8.20
C TYR A 183 -11.35 1.20 -7.20
N GLU A 184 -11.98 2.27 -7.68
CA GLU A 184 -12.59 3.29 -6.82
C GLU A 184 -13.77 2.72 -6.02
N VAL A 185 -14.66 1.98 -6.67
CA VAL A 185 -15.77 1.26 -6.02
C VAL A 185 -15.24 0.24 -4.99
N TYR A 186 -14.22 -0.52 -5.34
CA TYR A 186 -13.55 -1.43 -4.41
C TYR A 186 -13.05 -0.70 -3.16
N LYS A 187 -12.37 0.45 -3.33
CA LYS A 187 -11.84 1.27 -2.22
C LYS A 187 -12.96 1.75 -1.29
N GLU A 188 -14.07 2.24 -1.85
CA GLU A 188 -15.25 2.66 -1.08
C GLU A 188 -15.85 1.49 -0.28
N LEU A 189 -16.05 0.34 -0.92
CA LEU A 189 -16.60 -0.86 -0.27
C LEU A 189 -15.68 -1.35 0.87
N LYS A 190 -14.38 -1.34 0.66
CA LYS A 190 -13.38 -1.74 1.66
C LYS A 190 -13.38 -0.78 2.85
N GLN A 191 -13.45 0.53 2.59
CA GLN A 191 -13.55 1.54 3.63
C GLN A 191 -14.85 1.37 4.45
N ALA A 192 -15.98 1.21 3.78
CA ALA A 192 -17.27 0.98 4.43
C ALA A 192 -17.27 -0.29 5.30
N HIS A 193 -16.62 -1.36 4.83
CA HIS A 193 -16.45 -2.59 5.60
C HIS A 193 -15.59 -2.36 6.86
N THR A 194 -14.48 -1.66 6.73
CA THR A 194 -13.60 -1.31 7.88
C THR A 194 -14.33 -0.44 8.89
N ASP A 195 -15.09 0.57 8.43
CA ASP A 195 -15.88 1.45 9.30
C ASP A 195 -17.00 0.69 10.01
N ARG A 196 -17.58 -0.31 9.35
CA ARG A 196 -18.55 -1.20 9.97
C ARG A 196 -17.92 -2.06 11.06
N GLN A 197 -16.75 -2.65 10.83
CA GLN A 197 -16.01 -3.43 11.82
C GLN A 197 -15.67 -2.57 13.06
N TRP A 198 -15.25 -1.31 12.87
CA TRP A 198 -14.99 -0.38 13.96
C TRP A 198 -16.24 -0.10 14.77
N ARG A 199 -17.37 0.20 14.14
CA ARG A 199 -18.66 0.42 14.83
C ARG A 199 -19.11 -0.80 15.61
N GLU A 200 -19.01 -2.00 15.04
CA GLU A 200 -19.34 -3.26 15.72
C GLU A 200 -18.43 -3.50 16.94
N TYR A 201 -17.13 -3.23 16.82
CA TYR A 201 -16.17 -3.34 17.92
C TYR A 201 -16.46 -2.32 19.03
N GLU A 202 -16.74 -1.08 18.70
CA GLU A 202 -17.09 -0.03 19.69
C GLU A 202 -18.38 -0.37 20.43
N GLN A 203 -19.40 -0.85 19.72
CA GLN A 203 -20.65 -1.32 20.34
C GLN A 203 -20.40 -2.50 21.27
N TYR A 204 -19.65 -3.50 20.83
CA TYR A 204 -19.25 -4.63 21.67
C TYR A 204 -18.52 -4.15 22.93
N ASN A 205 -17.55 -3.27 22.80
CA ASN A 205 -16.73 -2.80 23.91
C ASN A 205 -17.54 -1.94 24.91
N SER A 206 -18.45 -1.10 24.43
CA SER A 206 -19.34 -0.31 25.26
C SER A 206 -20.33 -1.16 26.02
N GLU A 207 -20.97 -2.15 25.40
CA GLU A 207 -21.90 -3.08 26.07
C GLU A 207 -21.16 -3.99 27.07
N LYS A 208 -19.95 -4.46 26.74
CA LYS A 208 -19.08 -5.20 27.65
C LYS A 208 -18.78 -4.39 28.93
N LYS A 209 -18.35 -3.14 28.79
CA LYS A 209 -18.07 -2.24 29.91
C LYS A 209 -19.34 -1.99 30.74
N ARG A 210 -20.49 -1.78 30.07
CA ARG A 210 -21.79 -1.59 30.73
C ARG A 210 -22.19 -2.81 31.54
N LEU A 211 -22.13 -4.01 31.00
CA LEU A 211 -22.45 -5.26 31.68
C LEU A 211 -21.48 -5.53 32.84
N GLN A 212 -20.20 -5.29 32.66
CA GLN A 212 -19.21 -5.39 33.76
C GLN A 212 -19.56 -4.46 34.93
N LYS A 213 -19.90 -3.21 34.63
CA LYS A 213 -20.31 -2.25 35.68
C LYS A 213 -21.56 -2.74 36.38
N ILE A 214 -22.58 -3.20 35.69
CA ILE A 214 -23.82 -3.75 36.28
C ILE A 214 -23.50 -4.97 37.15
N TYR A 215 -22.62 -5.86 36.72
CA TYR A 215 -22.17 -7.02 37.48
C TYR A 215 -21.52 -6.58 38.83
N TYR A 216 -20.53 -5.66 38.75
CA TYR A 216 -19.86 -5.16 39.95
C TYR A 216 -20.82 -4.45 40.89
N ASP A 217 -21.72 -3.59 40.41
CA ASP A 217 -22.70 -2.89 41.21
C ASP A 217 -23.65 -3.87 41.92
N LYS A 218 -24.13 -4.91 41.25
CA LYS A 218 -24.98 -5.93 41.85
C LYS A 218 -24.23 -6.77 42.88
N LYS A 219 -22.99 -7.14 42.63
CA LYS A 219 -22.13 -7.90 43.52
C LYS A 219 -21.85 -7.11 44.84
N VAL A 220 -21.46 -5.83 44.68
CA VAL A 220 -21.24 -4.94 45.85
C VAL A 220 -22.54 -4.73 46.67
N LYS A 221 -23.69 -4.57 45.97
CA LYS A 221 -24.99 -4.45 46.66
C LYS A 221 -25.38 -5.72 47.41
N ALA A 222 -25.16 -6.91 46.82
CA ALA A 222 -25.38 -8.20 47.47
C ALA A 222 -24.55 -8.32 48.76
N GLN A 223 -23.24 -8.05 48.68
CA GLN A 223 -22.33 -8.07 49.84
C GLN A 223 -22.71 -7.08 50.93
N ARG A 224 -23.17 -5.87 50.59
CA ARG A 224 -23.65 -4.88 51.57
C ARG A 224 -24.94 -5.32 52.26
N ILE A 225 -25.80 -6.09 51.62
CA ILE A 225 -27.02 -6.63 52.18
C ILE A 225 -26.70 -7.76 53.15
N GLU A 226 -25.68 -8.59 52.90
CA GLU A 226 -25.23 -9.67 53.78
C GLU A 226 -24.47 -9.16 55.02
N SER A 227 -23.77 -8.00 54.95
CA SER A 227 -23.08 -7.41 56.08
C SER A 227 -24.10 -6.88 57.10
N LYS A 228 -24.20 -7.56 58.24
CA LYS A 228 -25.11 -7.20 59.34
C LYS A 228 -24.90 -5.74 59.79
N PRO A 229 -26.00 -4.98 60.07
CA PRO A 229 -25.88 -3.69 60.76
C PRO A 229 -25.22 -3.88 62.10
N ARG A 230 -24.19 -3.13 62.43
CA ARG A 230 -23.35 -3.22 63.61
C ARG A 230 -24.03 -2.80 64.91
N ASN A 231 -25.30 -2.32 64.91
CA ASN A 231 -26.03 -1.81 66.05
C ASN A 231 -27.43 -2.44 66.17
N MET A 232 -27.53 -3.62 66.77
CA MET A 232 -28.77 -4.16 67.26
C MET A 232 -28.58 -4.68 68.71
N SER A 233 -29.36 -4.15 69.61
CA SER A 233 -29.43 -4.58 71.02
C SER A 233 -29.91 -6.02 71.15
N SER A 234 -29.36 -6.80 72.10
CA SER A 234 -29.55 -8.23 72.25
C SER A 234 -30.95 -8.68 72.74
N SER A 235 -31.85 -7.78 73.12
CA SER A 235 -33.16 -8.09 73.68
C SER A 235 -34.30 -8.18 72.63
N ASP A 236 -34.22 -7.54 71.45
CA ASP A 236 -35.27 -7.56 70.43
C ASP A 236 -35.07 -8.65 69.37
N ALA A 237 -34.08 -9.47 69.60
CA ALA A 237 -33.51 -10.29 68.54
C ALA A 237 -34.24 -11.64 68.31
N LYS A 238 -35.04 -12.16 69.22
CA LYS A 238 -35.42 -13.61 69.10
C LYS A 238 -36.66 -13.94 68.27
N THR A 239 -37.58 -13.04 68.05
CA THR A 239 -38.81 -13.41 67.29
C THR A 239 -39.11 -12.56 66.08
N ARG A 240 -38.70 -11.29 66.03
CA ARG A 240 -38.76 -10.46 64.83
C ARG A 240 -37.66 -10.76 63.85
N ASN A 241 -36.55 -11.29 64.28
CA ASN A 241 -35.32 -11.50 63.53
C ASN A 241 -35.38 -12.61 62.45
N PHE A 242 -36.15 -13.69 62.68
CA PHE A 242 -36.17 -14.83 61.75
C PHE A 242 -36.75 -14.43 60.40
N TRP A 243 -37.86 -13.75 60.35
CA TRP A 243 -38.50 -13.32 59.11
C TRP A 243 -37.77 -12.16 58.45
N ALA A 244 -37.20 -11.24 59.20
CA ALA A 244 -36.39 -10.15 58.66
C ALA A 244 -35.06 -10.63 58.06
N THR A 245 -34.37 -11.54 58.75
CA THR A 245 -33.11 -12.17 58.26
C THR A 245 -33.35 -12.97 57.00
N ARG A 246 -34.42 -13.80 56.97
CA ARG A 246 -34.77 -14.56 55.80
C ARG A 246 -35.10 -13.69 54.56
N LYS A 247 -35.80 -12.56 54.76
CA LYS A 247 -36.11 -11.60 53.73
C LYS A 247 -34.87 -10.85 53.20
N ILE A 248 -33.86 -10.64 54.04
CA ILE A 248 -32.57 -10.06 53.69
C ILE A 248 -31.72 -11.08 52.87
N GLU A 249 -31.66 -12.33 53.35
CA GLU A 249 -30.98 -13.43 52.63
C GLU A 249 -31.60 -13.71 51.26
N ASP A 250 -32.94 -13.75 51.18
CA ASP A 250 -33.65 -13.93 49.93
C ASP A 250 -33.36 -12.80 48.93
N LYS A 251 -33.27 -11.56 49.41
CA LYS A 251 -32.93 -10.39 48.59
C LYS A 251 -31.46 -10.44 48.13
N ALA A 252 -30.52 -10.83 49.00
CA ALA A 252 -29.11 -11.01 48.64
C ALA A 252 -28.94 -12.13 47.58
N ARG A 253 -29.56 -13.31 47.81
CA ARG A 253 -29.58 -14.40 46.85
C ARG A 253 -30.21 -14.02 45.48
N SER A 254 -31.28 -13.23 45.49
CA SER A 254 -31.89 -12.73 44.27
C SER A 254 -30.93 -11.80 43.47
N MET A 255 -30.19 -10.92 44.18
CA MET A 255 -29.20 -10.06 43.57
C MET A 255 -28.00 -10.84 43.07
N GLU A 256 -27.55 -11.86 43.77
CA GLU A 256 -26.48 -12.74 43.37
C GLU A 256 -26.82 -13.57 42.11
N LYS A 257 -28.03 -14.14 42.08
CA LYS A 257 -28.58 -14.77 40.84
C LYS A 257 -28.64 -13.80 39.68
N SER A 258 -29.08 -12.56 39.95
CA SER A 258 -29.12 -11.52 38.92
C SER A 258 -27.73 -11.10 38.44
N ALA A 259 -26.71 -11.07 39.33
CA ALA A 259 -25.31 -10.86 38.93
C ALA A 259 -24.78 -12.03 38.09
N THR A 260 -25.06 -13.28 38.52
CA THR A 260 -24.67 -14.48 37.75
C THR A 260 -25.28 -14.50 36.33
N ASN A 261 -26.54 -14.07 36.18
CA ASN A 261 -27.17 -13.95 34.86
C ASN A 261 -26.49 -12.90 33.98
N VAL A 262 -26.01 -11.80 34.57
CA VAL A 262 -25.23 -10.79 33.82
C VAL A 262 -23.88 -11.35 33.42
N MET A 263 -23.25 -12.15 34.31
CA MET A 263 -21.97 -12.80 33.96
C MET A 263 -22.11 -13.80 32.80
N LYS A 264 -23.15 -14.66 32.86
CA LYS A 264 -23.46 -15.58 31.73
C LYS A 264 -23.70 -14.82 30.42
N ARG A 265 -24.36 -13.66 30.46
CA ARG A 265 -24.55 -12.83 29.28
C ARG A 265 -23.24 -12.26 28.75
N LEU A 266 -22.30 -11.90 29.63
CA LEU A 266 -20.95 -11.50 29.28
C LEU A 266 -20.17 -12.65 28.63
N GLU A 267 -20.28 -13.88 29.16
CA GLU A 267 -19.62 -15.08 28.64
C GLU A 267 -20.15 -15.49 27.26
N HIS A 268 -21.44 -15.26 27.01
CA HIS A 268 -22.09 -15.56 25.72
C HIS A 268 -22.00 -14.42 24.70
N MET A 269 -21.37 -13.29 25.02
CA MET A 269 -21.13 -12.25 24.03
C MET A 269 -20.10 -12.74 23.01
N GLU A 270 -20.46 -12.64 21.74
CA GLU A 270 -19.53 -12.89 20.63
C GLU A 270 -18.36 -11.92 20.72
N VAL A 271 -17.15 -12.46 20.86
CA VAL A 271 -15.95 -11.66 20.96
C VAL A 271 -15.65 -11.03 19.60
N LYS A 272 -15.69 -9.70 19.52
CA LYS A 272 -15.25 -8.97 18.33
C LYS A 272 -13.79 -8.56 18.51
N GLU A 273 -12.96 -8.92 17.56
CA GLU A 273 -11.56 -8.51 17.54
C GLU A 273 -11.45 -7.01 17.26
N LYS A 274 -10.47 -6.36 17.89
CA LYS A 274 -10.19 -4.96 17.58
C LYS A 274 -9.63 -4.86 16.17
N PRO A 275 -10.26 -4.07 15.26
CA PRO A 275 -9.65 -3.81 13.95
C PRO A 275 -8.24 -3.24 14.14
N LYS A 276 -7.34 -3.54 13.20
CA LYS A 276 -5.97 -3.04 13.27
C LYS A 276 -5.99 -1.51 13.19
N GLU A 277 -5.53 -0.88 14.26
CA GLU A 277 -5.36 0.57 14.33
C GLU A 277 -3.87 0.85 14.29
N VAL A 278 -3.43 1.60 13.31
CA VAL A 278 -2.07 2.12 13.29
C VAL A 278 -2.05 3.44 14.05
N SER A 279 -1.13 3.56 14.98
CA SER A 279 -0.97 4.80 15.77
C SER A 279 -0.73 5.99 14.84
N LYS A 280 -1.38 7.13 15.12
CA LYS A 280 -1.23 8.39 14.40
C LYS A 280 -0.12 9.27 14.94
N MET A 281 0.82 8.72 15.73
CA MET A 281 1.99 9.48 16.17
C MET A 281 2.80 9.96 14.98
N ARG A 282 3.25 11.21 15.04
CA ARG A 282 4.02 11.88 13.99
C ARG A 282 5.43 12.18 14.47
N PRO A 283 6.44 12.19 13.57
CA PRO A 283 7.76 12.72 13.89
C PRO A 283 7.68 14.18 14.32
N ASP A 284 8.51 14.58 15.28
CA ASP A 284 8.65 16.00 15.61
C ASP A 284 9.60 16.65 14.58
N PHE A 285 9.03 17.29 13.57
CA PHE A 285 9.75 17.92 12.49
C PHE A 285 10.65 19.07 12.96
N ARG A 286 10.33 19.72 14.08
CA ARG A 286 11.15 20.81 14.65
C ARG A 286 12.54 20.35 15.05
N LEU A 287 12.73 19.06 15.35
CA LEU A 287 14.05 18.49 15.66
C LEU A 287 15.02 18.57 14.47
N THR A 288 14.52 18.70 13.24
CA THR A 288 15.35 18.84 12.03
C THR A 288 15.91 20.25 11.86
N ASN A 289 15.48 21.21 12.67
CA ASN A 289 15.85 22.62 12.59
C ASN A 289 15.66 23.19 11.15
N PRO A 290 14.41 23.19 10.63
CA PRO A 290 14.15 23.53 9.23
C PRO A 290 14.49 24.98 8.91
N PRO A 291 14.87 25.30 7.66
CA PRO A 291 15.16 26.68 7.25
C PRO A 291 13.89 27.54 7.29
N GLU A 292 14.05 28.83 7.65
CA GLU A 292 12.95 29.81 7.65
C GLU A 292 12.85 30.57 6.31
N ASN A 293 13.83 30.42 5.43
CA ASN A 293 13.86 31.08 4.12
C ASN A 293 12.62 30.72 3.29
N PRO A 294 11.96 31.69 2.64
CA PRO A 294 10.80 31.41 1.80
C PRO A 294 11.12 30.59 0.54
N ILE A 295 12.37 30.65 0.07
CA ILE A 295 12.89 29.89 -1.06
C ILE A 295 14.01 28.97 -0.53
N VAL A 296 13.90 27.67 -0.80
CA VAL A 296 14.87 26.66 -0.33
C VAL A 296 15.85 26.27 -1.44
N ILE A 297 15.39 26.23 -2.69
CA ILE A 297 16.23 25.91 -3.85
C ILE A 297 16.00 26.97 -4.93
N ARG A 298 17.09 27.38 -5.58
CA ARG A 298 17.08 28.28 -6.72
C ARG A 298 18.09 27.84 -7.75
N GLY A 299 17.63 27.63 -8.98
CA GLY A 299 18.46 27.47 -10.16
C GLY A 299 18.29 28.66 -11.08
N GLU A 300 19.37 29.24 -11.56
CA GLU A 300 19.37 30.38 -12.48
C GLU A 300 20.35 30.11 -13.62
N HIS A 301 19.90 30.25 -14.86
CA HIS A 301 20.72 30.08 -16.09
C HIS A 301 21.50 28.75 -16.12
N ILE A 302 20.82 27.64 -15.73
CA ILE A 302 21.43 26.31 -15.70
C ILE A 302 21.61 25.81 -17.13
N SER A 303 22.83 25.39 -17.44
CA SER A 303 23.14 24.68 -18.69
C SER A 303 23.97 23.44 -18.38
N PHE A 304 23.52 22.30 -18.87
CA PHE A 304 24.14 21.01 -18.59
C PHE A 304 24.06 20.07 -19.80
N ASP A 305 25.17 19.39 -20.09
CA ASP A 305 25.25 18.40 -21.15
C ASP A 305 25.93 17.09 -20.68
N TYR A 306 25.63 15.97 -21.33
CA TYR A 306 26.37 14.74 -21.25
C TYR A 306 27.07 14.50 -22.58
N ASP A 307 28.40 14.55 -22.61
CA ASP A 307 29.23 14.26 -23.80
C ASP A 307 28.78 14.99 -25.08
N GLY A 308 28.37 16.26 -24.91
CA GLY A 308 27.91 17.11 -26.04
C GLY A 308 26.40 16.98 -26.36
N LYS A 309 25.65 16.14 -25.64
CA LYS A 309 24.20 16.09 -25.73
C LYS A 309 23.61 17.02 -24.67
N MET A 310 23.12 18.18 -25.10
CA MET A 310 22.49 19.18 -24.23
C MET A 310 21.26 18.59 -23.52
N VAL A 311 21.22 18.69 -22.18
CA VAL A 311 20.07 18.32 -21.35
C VAL A 311 19.31 19.54 -20.88
N TYR A 312 20.03 20.58 -20.45
CA TYR A 312 19.47 21.87 -20.04
C TYR A 312 20.14 23.01 -20.78
N GLU A 313 19.33 23.99 -21.20
CA GLU A 313 19.78 25.18 -21.88
C GLU A 313 19.07 26.41 -21.28
N ASP A 314 19.83 27.19 -20.50
CA ASP A 314 19.33 28.40 -19.84
C ASP A 314 18.07 28.18 -18.98
N ALA A 315 18.05 27.06 -18.25
CA ALA A 315 16.93 26.71 -17.38
C ALA A 315 16.97 27.49 -16.07
N SER A 316 15.80 27.93 -15.59
CA SER A 316 15.68 28.63 -14.32
C SER A 316 14.43 28.17 -13.58
N PHE A 317 14.55 27.94 -12.25
CA PHE A 317 13.43 27.52 -11.41
C PHE A 317 13.65 27.91 -9.95
N VAL A 318 12.56 27.85 -9.17
CA VAL A 318 12.55 28.14 -7.75
C VAL A 318 11.68 27.13 -7.03
N VAL A 319 12.16 26.64 -5.87
CA VAL A 319 11.39 25.80 -4.96
C VAL A 319 11.14 26.56 -3.66
N LYS A 320 9.86 26.74 -3.33
CA LYS A 320 9.43 27.39 -2.09
C LYS A 320 9.58 26.45 -0.89
N ASN A 321 9.79 27.04 0.26
CA ASN A 321 9.84 26.28 1.51
C ASN A 321 8.48 25.64 1.81
N LYS A 322 8.50 24.39 2.29
CA LYS A 322 7.31 23.58 2.60
C LYS A 322 6.43 23.25 1.39
N SER A 323 6.86 23.56 0.16
CA SER A 323 6.16 23.10 -1.03
C SER A 323 6.45 21.64 -1.32
N LYS A 324 5.51 20.98 -1.98
CA LYS A 324 5.62 19.60 -2.48
C LYS A 324 5.60 19.67 -3.98
N VAL A 325 6.78 19.64 -4.59
CA VAL A 325 6.98 19.92 -6.01
C VAL A 325 7.19 18.61 -6.78
N VAL A 326 6.31 18.35 -7.74
CA VAL A 326 6.52 17.27 -8.71
C VAL A 326 7.35 17.76 -9.89
N ILE A 327 8.30 16.95 -10.33
CA ILE A 327 9.07 17.15 -11.55
C ILE A 327 8.50 16.25 -12.63
N SER A 328 7.93 16.84 -13.68
CA SER A 328 7.29 16.14 -14.80
C SER A 328 8.07 16.36 -16.09
N GLY A 329 7.94 15.43 -17.04
CA GLY A 329 8.59 15.47 -18.35
C GLY A 329 8.72 14.09 -18.96
N ASP A 330 8.97 14.02 -20.27
CA ASP A 330 9.14 12.76 -21.00
C ASP A 330 10.33 11.92 -20.44
N ASN A 331 10.37 10.65 -20.77
CA ASN A 331 11.53 9.82 -20.42
C ASN A 331 12.78 10.34 -21.12
N GLY A 332 13.89 10.45 -20.38
CA GLY A 332 15.12 11.04 -20.88
C GLY A 332 15.14 12.58 -20.96
N ALA A 333 14.10 13.28 -20.47
CA ALA A 333 14.07 14.75 -20.42
C ALA A 333 15.05 15.34 -19.40
N GLY A 334 15.67 14.51 -18.54
CA GLY A 334 16.65 14.99 -17.55
C GLY A 334 16.12 15.05 -16.10
N LYS A 335 14.95 14.46 -15.78
CA LYS A 335 14.36 14.52 -14.43
C LYS A 335 15.35 14.12 -13.32
N THR A 336 15.93 12.93 -13.44
CA THR A 336 16.95 12.42 -12.49
C THR A 336 18.19 13.30 -12.49
N THR A 337 18.62 13.82 -13.66
CA THR A 337 19.74 14.75 -13.77
C THR A 337 19.51 16.03 -12.95
N LEU A 338 18.27 16.59 -12.97
CA LEU A 338 17.93 17.74 -12.16
C LEU A 338 18.02 17.44 -10.67
N LEU A 339 17.51 16.26 -10.25
CA LEU A 339 17.63 15.82 -8.86
C LEU A 339 19.10 15.68 -8.41
N ASP A 340 19.93 15.05 -9.24
CA ASP A 340 21.38 14.89 -8.96
C ASP A 340 22.08 16.25 -8.87
N MET A 341 21.79 17.18 -9.78
CA MET A 341 22.34 18.55 -9.73
C MET A 341 21.93 19.28 -8.45
N ILE A 342 20.71 19.08 -7.93
CA ILE A 342 20.25 19.66 -6.66
C ILE A 342 21.01 19.04 -5.48
N ILE A 343 21.21 17.74 -5.49
CA ILE A 343 21.90 16.98 -4.43
C ILE A 343 23.38 17.40 -4.37
N ASP A 344 24.03 17.45 -5.54
CA ASP A 344 25.44 17.82 -5.68
C ASP A 344 25.66 19.34 -5.59
N LYS A 345 24.57 20.14 -5.55
CA LYS A 345 24.59 21.61 -5.58
C LYS A 345 25.35 22.17 -6.80
N ASN A 346 25.25 21.48 -7.93
CA ASN A 346 25.90 21.85 -9.17
C ASN A 346 25.07 22.91 -9.90
N GLN A 347 25.55 24.15 -10.00
CA GLN A 347 24.88 25.32 -10.57
C GLN A 347 23.54 25.68 -9.89
N ILE A 348 23.21 25.06 -8.74
CA ILE A 348 21.96 25.23 -8.02
C ILE A 348 22.25 25.69 -6.60
N TYR A 349 21.62 26.78 -6.20
CA TYR A 349 21.69 27.25 -4.83
C TYR A 349 20.67 26.52 -3.96
N VAL A 350 21.15 25.91 -2.89
CA VAL A 350 20.35 25.29 -1.83
C VAL A 350 20.69 26.01 -0.52
N VAL A 351 19.68 26.47 0.22
CA VAL A 351 19.92 27.21 1.47
C VAL A 351 20.72 26.37 2.48
N PRO A 352 21.65 26.96 3.25
CA PRO A 352 22.55 26.20 4.15
C PRO A 352 21.83 25.38 5.21
N GLY A 353 20.62 25.78 5.65
CA GLY A 353 19.81 25.05 6.63
C GLY A 353 19.04 23.87 6.03
N ALA A 354 19.03 23.68 4.71
CA ALA A 354 18.39 22.53 4.08
C ALA A 354 19.23 21.28 4.20
N LYS A 355 18.65 20.26 4.84
CA LYS A 355 19.23 18.93 5.02
C LYS A 355 18.50 17.97 4.09
N ILE A 356 19.19 17.58 3.01
CA ILE A 356 18.65 16.76 1.93
C ILE A 356 18.64 15.29 2.37
N GLY A 357 17.47 14.64 2.25
CA GLY A 357 17.32 13.20 2.29
C GLY A 357 16.90 12.70 0.92
N TYR A 358 17.65 11.76 0.38
CA TYR A 358 17.40 11.17 -0.93
C TYR A 358 17.29 9.66 -0.84
N VAL A 359 16.25 9.09 -1.41
CA VAL A 359 16.14 7.64 -1.60
C VAL A 359 16.67 7.30 -2.98
N ARG A 360 17.82 6.62 -3.01
CA ARG A 360 18.36 6.04 -4.25
C ARG A 360 17.77 4.66 -4.49
N GLN A 361 17.59 4.31 -5.74
CA GLN A 361 17.12 2.97 -6.13
C GLN A 361 18.02 1.83 -5.62
N ASN A 362 19.32 2.08 -5.42
CA ASN A 362 20.29 1.07 -5.03
C ASN A 362 20.44 0.85 -3.52
N LEU A 363 19.74 1.54 -2.66
CA LEU A 363 19.69 1.33 -1.20
C LEU A 363 21.06 1.03 -0.53
N SER A 364 22.16 1.65 -1.06
CA SER A 364 23.55 1.39 -0.62
C SER A 364 23.84 1.70 0.85
N ASP A 365 22.99 2.54 1.45
CA ASP A 365 23.19 3.07 2.81
C ASP A 365 22.46 2.23 3.87
N ILE A 366 21.96 1.06 3.50
CA ILE A 366 21.25 0.15 4.40
C ILE A 366 22.14 -1.05 4.74
N ASP A 367 22.37 -1.29 6.03
CA ASP A 367 23.13 -2.45 6.51
C ASP A 367 22.27 -3.72 6.44
N MET A 368 22.66 -4.63 5.55
CA MET A 368 21.93 -5.88 5.28
C MET A 368 21.98 -6.89 6.44
N ASP A 369 22.94 -6.78 7.33
CA ASP A 369 23.14 -7.72 8.44
C ASP A 369 22.45 -7.28 9.75
N ARG A 370 22.06 -6.03 9.84
CA ARG A 370 21.27 -5.50 10.96
C ARG A 370 19.79 -5.77 10.78
N THR A 371 19.04 -5.67 11.85
CA THR A 371 17.56 -5.72 11.81
C THR A 371 17.00 -4.43 11.22
N VAL A 372 15.74 -4.50 10.78
CA VAL A 372 14.98 -3.34 10.28
C VAL A 372 14.98 -2.20 11.30
N LEU A 373 14.66 -2.51 12.57
CA LEU A 373 14.61 -1.51 13.62
C LEU A 373 15.97 -0.89 13.92
N GLU A 374 17.04 -1.69 13.98
CA GLU A 374 18.41 -1.18 14.20
C GLU A 374 18.83 -0.23 13.09
N ASN A 375 18.54 -0.55 11.82
CA ASN A 375 18.80 0.34 10.69
C ASN A 375 18.06 1.68 10.79
N VAL A 376 16.82 1.68 11.27
CA VAL A 376 16.04 2.91 11.44
C VAL A 376 16.59 3.73 12.61
N MET A 377 16.89 3.08 13.73
CA MET A 377 17.39 3.75 14.93
C MET A 377 18.78 4.35 14.76
N GLU A 378 19.60 3.82 13.86
CA GLU A 378 20.94 4.35 13.54
C GLU A 378 20.91 5.81 13.07
N VAL A 379 19.90 6.17 12.27
CA VAL A 379 19.74 7.52 11.69
C VAL A 379 18.69 8.37 12.40
N SER A 380 17.97 7.77 13.35
CA SER A 380 16.81 8.40 13.98
C SER A 380 17.22 9.50 14.98
N ILE A 381 16.66 10.70 14.79
CA ILE A 381 16.64 11.77 15.79
C ILE A 381 15.38 11.70 16.66
N GLN A 382 14.45 10.79 16.35
CA GLN A 382 13.20 10.57 17.03
C GLN A 382 13.31 9.45 18.07
N LYS A 383 12.34 9.37 18.98
CA LYS A 383 12.24 8.26 19.94
C LYS A 383 11.88 6.95 19.23
N GLU A 384 12.30 5.81 19.77
CA GLU A 384 12.01 4.48 19.24
C GLU A 384 10.51 4.23 19.01
N GLU A 385 9.64 4.75 19.87
CA GLU A 385 8.17 4.63 19.74
C GLU A 385 7.68 5.24 18.41
N ILE A 386 8.25 6.38 18.02
CA ILE A 386 7.93 7.05 16.76
C ILE A 386 8.48 6.24 15.59
N ALA A 387 9.72 5.75 15.68
CA ALA A 387 10.31 4.90 14.65
C ALA A 387 9.47 3.63 14.39
N ARG A 388 9.05 2.94 15.46
CA ARG A 388 8.13 1.79 15.36
C ARG A 388 6.79 2.17 14.74
N THR A 389 6.26 3.32 15.10
CA THR A 389 4.98 3.81 14.53
C THR A 389 5.12 4.07 13.03
N ILE A 390 6.19 4.73 12.58
CA ILE A 390 6.43 4.97 11.15
C ILE A 390 6.59 3.65 10.38
N LEU A 391 7.36 2.70 10.93
CA LEU A 391 7.50 1.36 10.33
C LEU A 391 6.13 0.66 10.21
N ALA A 392 5.31 0.71 11.27
CA ALA A 392 3.97 0.12 11.26
C ALA A 392 3.02 0.82 10.28
N ARG A 393 3.10 2.15 10.13
CA ARG A 393 2.34 2.92 9.12
C ARG A 393 2.75 2.52 7.70
N LEU A 394 4.02 2.22 7.45
CA LEU A 394 4.52 1.67 6.20
C LEU A 394 4.28 0.15 6.05
N LEU A 395 3.38 -0.41 6.88
CA LEU A 395 2.95 -1.81 6.83
C LEU A 395 4.07 -2.84 7.12
N LEU A 396 5.10 -2.43 7.86
CA LEU A 396 6.12 -3.34 8.41
C LEU A 396 5.68 -3.76 9.81
N SER A 397 5.41 -5.06 9.98
CA SER A 397 4.92 -5.62 11.24
C SER A 397 6.02 -5.68 12.32
N GLU A 398 5.64 -5.86 13.59
CA GLU A 398 6.58 -6.10 14.69
C GLU A 398 7.51 -7.31 14.44
N ARG A 399 7.07 -8.30 13.64
CA ARG A 399 7.92 -9.44 13.24
C ARG A 399 8.94 -9.00 12.20
N ASP A 400 8.54 -8.15 11.26
CA ASP A 400 9.43 -7.64 10.20
C ASP A 400 10.49 -6.73 10.78
N MET A 401 10.15 -5.92 11.78
CA MET A 401 11.11 -5.04 12.49
C MET A 401 12.29 -5.80 13.11
N LYS A 402 12.09 -7.09 13.46
CA LYS A 402 13.11 -7.97 14.05
C LYS A 402 13.89 -8.79 13.02
N LYS A 403 13.45 -8.80 11.75
CA LYS A 403 14.17 -9.49 10.67
C LYS A 403 15.42 -8.72 10.27
N LYS A 404 16.44 -9.45 9.83
CA LYS A 404 17.59 -8.84 9.15
C LYS A 404 17.17 -8.34 7.77
N VAL A 405 17.72 -7.20 7.35
CA VAL A 405 17.34 -6.54 6.08
C VAL A 405 17.58 -7.44 4.88
N ARG A 406 18.58 -8.30 4.88
CA ARG A 406 18.82 -9.27 3.80
C ARG A 406 17.66 -10.22 3.55
N CYS A 407 16.80 -10.46 4.55
CA CYS A 407 15.61 -11.30 4.43
C CYS A 407 14.38 -10.56 3.89
N LEU A 408 14.47 -9.26 3.66
CA LEU A 408 13.39 -8.44 3.14
C LEU A 408 13.32 -8.51 1.61
N SER A 409 12.09 -8.45 1.10
CA SER A 409 11.81 -8.20 -0.32
C SER A 409 12.27 -6.78 -0.75
N GLY A 410 12.35 -6.53 -2.07
CA GLY A 410 12.69 -5.20 -2.61
C GLY A 410 11.74 -4.10 -2.11
N GLY A 411 10.42 -4.36 -2.13
CA GLY A 411 9.42 -3.42 -1.62
C GLY A 411 9.54 -3.16 -0.12
N GLU A 412 9.82 -4.19 0.70
CA GLU A 412 10.03 -4.01 2.14
C GLU A 412 11.32 -3.21 2.44
N ARG A 413 12.37 -3.38 1.64
CA ARG A 413 13.59 -2.54 1.74
C ARG A 413 13.31 -1.08 1.39
N MET A 414 12.46 -0.84 0.39
CA MET A 414 12.04 0.51 0.03
C MET A 414 11.24 1.17 1.17
N LYS A 415 10.31 0.43 1.81
CA LYS A 415 9.59 0.90 3.01
C LYS A 415 10.54 1.24 4.16
N LEU A 416 11.58 0.44 4.37
CA LEU A 416 12.64 0.72 5.34
C LEU A 416 13.39 2.02 5.00
N ALA A 417 13.74 2.24 3.73
CA ALA A 417 14.40 3.47 3.29
C ALA A 417 13.53 4.70 3.58
N PHE A 418 12.23 4.65 3.28
CA PHE A 418 11.31 5.73 3.65
C PHE A 418 11.23 5.93 5.17
N ALA A 419 11.12 4.85 5.95
CA ALA A 419 11.10 4.96 7.40
C ALA A 419 12.35 5.68 7.93
N ARG A 420 13.54 5.35 7.41
CA ARG A 420 14.81 6.03 7.76
C ARG A 420 14.74 7.53 7.47
N LEU A 421 14.20 7.93 6.31
CA LEU A 421 14.05 9.35 5.96
C LEU A 421 13.13 10.10 6.93
N PHE A 422 11.96 9.55 7.23
CA PHE A 422 10.96 10.21 8.08
C PHE A 422 11.42 10.40 9.54
N VAL A 423 12.34 9.59 10.03
CA VAL A 423 12.83 9.71 11.40
C VAL A 423 14.19 10.40 11.52
N SER A 424 14.87 10.66 10.40
CA SER A 424 16.21 11.24 10.36
C SER A 424 16.21 12.78 10.43
N ASP A 425 17.40 13.35 10.50
CA ASP A 425 17.62 14.80 10.52
C ASP A 425 17.52 15.41 9.11
N VAL A 426 16.35 15.24 8.47
CA VAL A 426 16.08 15.68 7.09
C VAL A 426 14.88 16.63 7.06
N ASN A 427 15.00 17.73 6.31
CA ASN A 427 13.91 18.71 6.14
C ASN A 427 13.62 19.05 4.67
N LEU A 428 14.39 18.47 3.74
CA LEU A 428 14.18 18.52 2.30
C LEU A 428 14.26 17.09 1.74
N LEU A 429 13.11 16.53 1.38
CA LEU A 429 13.02 15.19 0.79
C LEU A 429 13.14 15.26 -0.73
N ILE A 430 13.91 14.34 -1.30
CA ILE A 430 14.00 14.12 -2.74
C ILE A 430 13.64 12.65 -3.00
N LEU A 431 12.64 12.41 -3.85
CA LEU A 431 12.15 11.08 -4.17
C LEU A 431 12.12 10.89 -5.69
N ASP A 432 12.81 9.86 -6.18
CA ASP A 432 12.79 9.50 -7.61
C ASP A 432 11.98 8.22 -7.78
N GLU A 433 10.80 8.32 -8.43
CA GLU A 433 9.83 7.26 -8.64
C GLU A 433 9.51 6.45 -7.37
N PRO A 434 8.99 7.11 -6.29
CA PRO A 434 8.81 6.46 -4.98
C PRO A 434 7.74 5.36 -4.97
N THR A 435 6.85 5.35 -5.96
CA THR A 435 5.78 4.36 -6.10
C THR A 435 6.25 3.04 -6.70
N ASN A 436 7.41 3.04 -7.38
CA ASN A 436 7.98 1.83 -7.94
C ASN A 436 8.29 0.80 -6.84
N TYR A 437 7.98 -0.47 -7.09
CA TYR A 437 8.17 -1.61 -6.18
C TYR A 437 7.30 -1.61 -4.91
N LEU A 438 6.41 -0.63 -4.74
CA LEU A 438 5.44 -0.61 -3.64
C LEU A 438 4.10 -1.20 -4.10
N ASP A 439 3.45 -1.95 -3.23
CA ASP A 439 2.06 -2.36 -3.43
C ASP A 439 1.09 -1.21 -3.10
N LEU A 440 -0.11 -1.29 -3.62
CA LEU A 440 -1.13 -0.23 -3.46
C LEU A 440 -1.35 0.20 -2.01
N PRO A 441 -1.49 -0.73 -1.02
CA PRO A 441 -1.61 -0.31 0.38
C PRO A 441 -0.38 0.44 0.90
N SER A 442 0.81 0.15 0.36
CA SER A 442 2.05 0.84 0.77
C SER A 442 2.18 2.21 0.12
N ILE A 443 1.69 2.37 -1.12
CA ILE A 443 1.60 3.66 -1.79
C ILE A 443 0.64 4.57 -0.98
N GLU A 444 -0.54 4.08 -0.61
CA GLU A 444 -1.51 4.83 0.22
C GLU A 444 -0.91 5.22 1.58
N ALA A 445 -0.18 4.31 2.22
CA ALA A 445 0.51 4.58 3.48
C ALA A 445 1.62 5.65 3.33
N LEU A 446 2.36 5.62 2.21
CA LEU A 446 3.36 6.63 1.89
C LEU A 446 2.72 8.00 1.60
N GLU A 447 1.60 8.02 0.87
CA GLU A 447 0.82 9.24 0.61
C GLU A 447 0.40 9.93 1.91
N GLU A 448 -0.17 9.18 2.86
CA GLU A 448 -0.55 9.73 4.17
C GLU A 448 0.64 10.35 4.92
N LEU A 449 1.80 9.68 4.91
CA LEU A 449 3.00 10.19 5.55
C LEU A 449 3.54 11.44 4.86
N LEU A 450 3.55 11.47 3.52
CA LEU A 450 4.00 12.61 2.75
C LEU A 450 3.03 13.81 2.84
N GLN A 451 1.72 13.57 2.93
CA GLN A 451 0.73 14.62 3.19
C GLN A 451 0.95 15.29 4.54
N GLU A 452 1.30 14.51 5.55
CA GLU A 452 1.59 14.99 6.90
C GLU A 452 2.99 15.60 7.05
N TYR A 453 3.89 15.38 6.07
CA TYR A 453 5.26 15.90 6.14
C TYR A 453 5.28 17.43 6.04
N GLU A 454 5.91 18.08 7.02
CA GLU A 454 5.93 19.55 7.16
C GLU A 454 7.10 20.23 6.42
N GLY A 455 8.05 19.43 5.87
CA GLY A 455 9.21 19.91 5.13
C GLY A 455 8.93 20.15 3.64
N THR A 456 10.00 20.46 2.92
CA THR A 456 9.96 20.59 1.46
C THR A 456 10.16 19.22 0.82
N LEU A 457 9.38 18.93 -0.22
CA LEU A 457 9.44 17.68 -0.97
C LEU A 457 9.62 17.98 -2.47
N LEU A 458 10.63 17.35 -3.08
CA LEU A 458 10.74 17.24 -4.53
C LEU A 458 10.57 15.77 -4.90
N PHE A 459 9.78 15.50 -5.93
CA PHE A 459 9.62 14.12 -6.36
C PHE A 459 9.35 14.00 -7.87
N VAL A 460 9.78 12.87 -8.42
CA VAL A 460 9.42 12.43 -9.77
C VAL A 460 8.46 11.27 -9.61
N SER A 461 7.34 11.29 -10.32
CA SER A 461 6.41 10.15 -10.39
C SER A 461 5.59 10.18 -11.66
N HIS A 462 5.31 9.00 -12.19
CA HIS A 462 4.38 8.78 -13.31
C HIS A 462 2.96 8.41 -12.83
N ASP A 463 2.76 8.17 -11.52
CA ASP A 463 1.46 7.90 -10.91
C ASP A 463 0.66 9.20 -10.78
N LYS A 464 -0.36 9.37 -11.64
CA LYS A 464 -1.19 10.58 -11.67
C LYS A 464 -1.94 10.82 -10.35
N GLU A 465 -2.43 9.74 -9.72
CA GLU A 465 -3.18 9.86 -8.48
C GLU A 465 -2.25 10.26 -7.31
N PHE A 466 -1.07 9.64 -7.23
CA PHE A 466 -0.04 10.03 -6.27
C PHE A 466 0.34 11.51 -6.41
N VAL A 467 0.55 11.98 -7.65
CA VAL A 467 0.85 13.39 -7.92
C VAL A 467 -0.28 14.30 -7.46
N GLN A 468 -1.55 13.97 -7.79
CA GLN A 468 -2.71 14.79 -7.38
C GLN A 468 -2.90 14.85 -5.87
N GLN A 469 -2.58 13.77 -5.14
CA GLN A 469 -2.72 13.74 -3.70
C GLN A 469 -1.62 14.50 -2.95
N ILE A 470 -0.43 14.63 -3.53
CA ILE A 470 0.76 15.14 -2.84
C ILE A 470 1.19 16.52 -3.35
N ALA A 471 1.22 16.74 -4.67
CA ALA A 471 1.83 17.92 -5.25
C ALA A 471 1.07 19.22 -4.93
N THR A 472 1.82 20.27 -4.54
CA THR A 472 1.33 21.65 -4.42
C THR A 472 1.75 22.51 -5.61
N ASP A 473 2.87 22.17 -6.23
CA ASP A 473 3.48 22.90 -7.35
C ASP A 473 4.07 21.87 -8.34
N MET A 474 4.25 22.28 -9.60
CA MET A 474 4.79 21.41 -10.65
C MET A 474 5.91 22.13 -11.41
N LEU A 475 7.01 21.41 -11.63
CA LEU A 475 8.08 21.77 -12.57
C LEU A 475 8.00 20.85 -13.78
N VAL A 476 7.82 21.43 -14.96
CA VAL A 476 7.78 20.67 -16.23
C VAL A 476 9.11 20.88 -16.95
N ILE A 477 9.76 19.76 -17.27
CA ILE A 477 10.96 19.77 -18.11
C ILE A 477 10.54 19.53 -19.56
N ASP A 478 10.73 20.53 -20.40
CA ASP A 478 10.42 20.44 -21.84
C ASP A 478 11.52 21.09 -22.64
N ASN A 479 12.09 20.36 -23.64
CA ASN A 479 13.11 20.82 -24.55
C ASN A 479 14.30 21.56 -23.87
N GLY A 480 14.81 21.00 -22.78
CA GLY A 480 15.94 21.56 -22.00
C GLY A 480 15.61 22.77 -21.13
N LYS A 481 14.36 23.18 -21.07
CA LYS A 481 13.86 24.26 -20.17
C LYS A 481 13.07 23.68 -19.02
N VAL A 482 13.09 24.41 -17.89
CA VAL A 482 12.28 24.10 -16.71
C VAL A 482 11.20 25.15 -16.55
N ILE A 483 9.95 24.75 -16.64
CA ILE A 483 8.77 25.63 -16.57
C ILE A 483 8.05 25.34 -15.24
N THR A 484 7.85 26.38 -14.43
CA THR A 484 7.03 26.24 -13.20
C THR A 484 5.55 26.41 -13.58
N VAL A 485 4.74 25.40 -13.27
CA VAL A 485 3.28 25.44 -13.39
C VAL A 485 2.72 25.54 -11.99
N LEU A 486 1.96 26.61 -11.72
CA LEU A 486 1.34 26.90 -10.42
C LEU A 486 -0.01 26.20 -10.29
#